data_b979dfc48887a572a192f4ed62344c2d
#
_entry.id   b979dfc48887a572a192f4ed62344c2d
#
_cell.length_a   1.000
_cell.length_b   1.000
_cell.length_c   1.000
_cell.angle_alpha   90.00
_cell.angle_beta   90.00
_cell.angle_gamma   90.00
#
_symmetry.space_group_name_H-M   'P 1'
#
loop_
_entity.id
_entity.type
_entity.pdbx_description
1 polymer ?
#
loop_
_entity_poly.entity_id
_entity_poly.type
_entity_poly.pdbx_seq_one_letter_code
_entity_poly.pdbx_strand_id
1 'polypeptide(L)'
;MSVKDSAARYGVVSRVLHWGMALLLLWQFLSAGARLLLEDTPIEAFFWSTHKPLGFLLFALIWLRLVWALANRQRRPASVGLPATLGHLGLYALLIAVPGLALLRQYGSGRAFEPFGLPLMAGFDGKTEWMISLGNALHSWLGWTLLALIVGHAFMALLHRHSAGHTDVLPRMWSK
;
A
#
# COMPACT_ATOMS: atom_id res chain seq x y z
N MET A 1 -20.08 2.19 17.59
CA MET A 1 -18.65 2.16 17.24
C MET A 1 -18.14 3.58 17.01
N SER A 2 -17.00 3.99 17.61
CA SER A 2 -16.46 5.34 17.41
C SER A 2 -15.88 5.50 16.01
N VAL A 3 -16.18 6.64 15.36
CA VAL A 3 -15.59 7.02 14.07
C VAL A 3 -14.09 7.32 14.22
N LYS A 4 -13.71 8.01 15.32
CA LYS A 4 -12.35 8.44 15.64
C LYS A 4 -11.60 7.38 16.44
N ASP A 5 -10.27 7.44 16.35
CA ASP A 5 -9.36 6.60 17.13
C ASP A 5 -9.44 6.94 18.63
N SER A 6 -9.08 6.00 19.49
CA SER A 6 -8.94 6.14 20.94
C SER A 6 -7.65 5.48 21.43
N ALA A 7 -7.24 5.73 22.66
CA ALA A 7 -6.05 5.11 23.23
C ALA A 7 -6.13 3.57 23.30
N ALA A 8 -7.34 3.01 23.37
CA ALA A 8 -7.55 1.58 23.43
C ALA A 8 -7.64 0.90 22.05
N ARG A 9 -8.22 1.56 21.04
CA ARG A 9 -8.51 0.94 19.73
C ARG A 9 -8.65 1.97 18.61
N TYR A 10 -8.43 1.52 17.39
CA TYR A 10 -8.66 2.31 16.19
C TYR A 10 -10.14 2.46 15.87
N GLY A 11 -10.54 3.64 15.42
CA GLY A 11 -11.89 3.96 14.99
C GLY A 11 -12.27 3.29 13.67
N VAL A 12 -13.55 3.44 13.30
CA VAL A 12 -14.09 2.81 12.07
C VAL A 12 -13.30 3.24 10.83
N VAL A 13 -13.01 4.54 10.68
CA VAL A 13 -12.29 5.05 9.50
C VAL A 13 -10.89 4.43 9.38
N SER A 14 -10.12 4.40 10.47
CA SER A 14 -8.79 3.78 10.47
C SER A 14 -8.82 2.30 10.09
N ARG A 15 -9.82 1.57 10.56
CA ARG A 15 -10.00 0.14 10.28
C ARG A 15 -10.45 -0.12 8.85
N VAL A 16 -11.41 0.65 8.34
CA VAL A 16 -11.89 0.54 6.95
C VAL A 16 -10.75 0.83 5.97
N LEU A 17 -10.00 1.93 6.18
CA LEU A 17 -8.83 2.24 5.36
C LEU A 17 -7.77 1.15 5.44
N HIS A 18 -7.52 0.59 6.64
CA HIS A 18 -6.53 -0.47 6.80
C HIS A 18 -6.91 -1.74 6.04
N TRP A 19 -8.09 -2.28 6.31
CA TRP A 19 -8.51 -3.55 5.72
C TRP A 19 -8.84 -3.42 4.22
N GLY A 20 -9.42 -2.29 3.81
CA GLY A 20 -9.63 -2.01 2.39
C GLY A 20 -8.33 -1.96 1.61
N MET A 21 -7.31 -1.24 2.14
CA MET A 21 -5.98 -1.22 1.53
C MET A 21 -5.29 -2.59 1.58
N ALA A 22 -5.47 -3.37 2.65
CA ALA A 22 -4.89 -4.72 2.74
C ALA A 22 -5.45 -5.64 1.64
N LEU A 23 -6.76 -5.60 1.37
CA LEU A 23 -7.39 -6.35 0.28
C LEU A 23 -6.89 -5.88 -1.10
N LEU A 24 -6.79 -4.57 -1.31
CA LEU A 24 -6.26 -4.02 -2.57
C LEU A 24 -4.78 -4.38 -2.77
N LEU A 25 -3.98 -4.39 -1.71
CA LEU A 25 -2.58 -4.82 -1.77
C LEU A 25 -2.46 -6.31 -2.08
N LEU A 26 -3.31 -7.15 -1.48
CA LEU A 26 -3.35 -8.57 -1.83
C LEU A 26 -3.62 -8.74 -3.32
N TRP A 27 -4.63 -8.05 -3.87
CA TRP A 27 -4.92 -8.08 -5.30
C TRP A 27 -3.75 -7.57 -6.14
N GLN A 28 -3.11 -6.48 -5.71
CA GLN A 28 -1.96 -5.89 -6.40
C GLN A 28 -0.78 -6.86 -6.49
N PHE A 29 -0.49 -7.60 -5.41
CA PHE A 29 0.57 -8.61 -5.42
C PHE A 29 0.16 -9.89 -6.17
N LEU A 30 -1.12 -10.28 -6.19
CA LEU A 30 -1.62 -11.34 -7.06
C LEU A 30 -1.42 -10.97 -8.54
N SER A 31 -1.67 -9.72 -8.93
CA SER A 31 -1.42 -9.26 -10.30
C SER A 31 0.07 -9.28 -10.67
N ALA A 32 0.96 -8.88 -9.75
CA ALA A 32 2.40 -8.97 -9.96
C ALA A 32 2.89 -10.42 -10.02
N GLY A 33 2.35 -11.29 -9.18
CA GLY A 33 2.62 -12.74 -9.19
C GLY A 33 2.14 -13.42 -10.48
N ALA A 34 0.93 -13.07 -10.94
CA ALA A 34 0.40 -13.58 -12.20
C ALA A 34 1.29 -13.16 -13.39
N ARG A 35 1.76 -11.91 -13.40
CA ARG A 35 2.72 -11.43 -14.42
C ARG A 35 4.04 -12.21 -14.40
N LEU A 36 4.51 -12.60 -13.23
CA LEU A 36 5.77 -13.33 -13.07
C LEU A 36 5.66 -14.83 -13.42
N LEU A 37 4.52 -15.46 -13.06
CA LEU A 37 4.38 -16.93 -13.08
C LEU A 37 3.50 -17.45 -14.20
N LEU A 38 2.63 -16.61 -14.78
CA LEU A 38 1.59 -17.00 -15.75
C LEU A 38 1.67 -16.12 -17.01
N GLU A 39 2.87 -15.70 -17.40
CA GLU A 39 3.10 -14.84 -18.56
C GLU A 39 2.40 -15.40 -19.81
N ASP A 40 1.82 -14.50 -20.61
CA ASP A 40 1.05 -14.80 -21.85
C ASP A 40 -0.21 -15.67 -21.66
N THR A 41 -0.77 -15.71 -20.44
CA THR A 41 -2.05 -16.38 -20.20
C THR A 41 -3.21 -15.38 -20.04
N PRO A 42 -4.47 -15.81 -20.29
CA PRO A 42 -5.65 -14.99 -20.02
C PRO A 42 -5.77 -14.58 -18.54
N ILE A 43 -5.26 -15.39 -17.62
CA ILE A 43 -5.26 -15.09 -16.18
C ILE A 43 -4.32 -13.92 -15.89
N GLU A 44 -3.12 -13.94 -16.45
CA GLU A 44 -2.19 -12.82 -16.35
C GLU A 44 -2.80 -11.55 -16.92
N ALA A 45 -3.32 -11.58 -18.13
CA ALA A 45 -3.91 -10.42 -18.79
C ALA A 45 -5.05 -9.81 -17.95
N PHE A 46 -5.90 -10.64 -17.34
CA PHE A 46 -6.98 -10.20 -16.45
C PHE A 46 -6.44 -9.44 -15.24
N PHE A 47 -5.52 -10.03 -14.49
CA PHE A 47 -4.95 -9.40 -13.30
C PHE A 47 -4.11 -8.17 -13.65
N TRP A 48 -3.29 -8.25 -14.70
CA TRP A 48 -2.37 -7.18 -15.10
C TRP A 48 -3.08 -5.93 -15.60
N SER A 49 -4.26 -6.09 -16.23
CA SER A 49 -5.08 -4.96 -16.67
C SER A 49 -5.48 -4.03 -15.52
N THR A 50 -5.62 -4.58 -14.31
CA THR A 50 -6.02 -3.84 -13.10
C THR A 50 -4.83 -3.26 -12.33
N HIS A 51 -3.59 -3.68 -12.62
CA HIS A 51 -2.41 -3.32 -11.84
C HIS A 51 -2.19 -1.80 -11.75
N LYS A 52 -2.23 -1.11 -12.87
CA LYS A 52 -2.00 0.34 -12.92
C LYS A 52 -3.12 1.15 -12.24
N PRO A 53 -4.41 0.96 -12.58
CA PRO A 53 -5.48 1.73 -11.93
C PRO A 53 -5.58 1.46 -10.43
N LEU A 54 -5.43 0.22 -9.98
CA LEU A 54 -5.43 -0.10 -8.53
C LEU A 54 -4.18 0.44 -7.82
N GLY A 55 -3.02 0.44 -8.48
CA GLY A 55 -1.82 1.08 -7.96
C GLY A 55 -2.00 2.59 -7.72
N PHE A 56 -2.68 3.27 -8.64
CA PHE A 56 -3.06 4.68 -8.45
C PHE A 56 -4.06 4.85 -7.29
N LEU A 57 -5.08 4.00 -7.20
CA LEU A 57 -6.04 4.04 -6.10
C LEU A 57 -5.34 3.84 -4.74
N LEU A 58 -4.42 2.89 -4.64
CA LEU A 58 -3.61 2.68 -3.43
C LEU A 58 -2.77 3.91 -3.08
N PHE A 59 -2.19 4.59 -4.09
CA PHE A 59 -1.47 5.83 -3.88
C PHE A 59 -2.35 6.95 -3.32
N ALA A 60 -3.57 7.11 -3.82
CA ALA A 60 -4.52 8.08 -3.26
C ALA A 60 -4.95 7.70 -1.84
N LEU A 61 -5.24 6.43 -1.59
CA LEU A 61 -5.66 5.93 -0.29
C LEU A 61 -4.57 6.04 0.78
N ILE A 62 -3.29 5.87 0.45
CA ILE A 62 -2.21 6.03 1.44
C ILE A 62 -2.10 7.48 1.90
N TRP A 63 -2.27 8.46 1.01
CA TRP A 63 -2.29 9.87 1.39
C TRP A 63 -3.49 10.20 2.29
N LEU A 64 -4.68 9.71 1.93
CA LEU A 64 -5.87 9.86 2.78
C LEU A 64 -5.65 9.24 4.17
N ARG A 65 -5.07 8.04 4.22
CA ARG A 65 -4.75 7.35 5.47
C ARG A 65 -3.69 8.10 6.28
N LEU A 66 -2.68 8.69 5.65
CA LEU A 66 -1.65 9.48 6.32
C LEU A 66 -2.25 10.75 6.93
N VAL A 67 -3.05 11.49 6.18
CA VAL A 67 -3.75 12.70 6.68
C VAL A 67 -4.65 12.33 7.86
N TRP A 68 -5.43 11.25 7.74
CA TRP A 68 -6.27 10.76 8.84
C TRP A 68 -5.43 10.36 10.06
N ALA A 69 -4.29 9.70 9.83
CA ALA A 69 -3.37 9.29 10.89
C ALA A 69 -2.82 10.49 11.66
N LEU A 70 -2.41 11.54 10.96
CA LEU A 70 -1.88 12.77 11.54
C LEU A 70 -2.97 13.54 12.32
N ALA A 71 -4.17 13.64 11.76
CA ALA A 71 -5.32 14.28 12.42
C ALA A 71 -5.75 13.57 13.72
N ASN A 72 -5.50 12.26 13.84
CA ASN A 72 -5.85 11.46 15.02
C ASN A 72 -4.64 11.09 15.89
N ARG A 73 -3.43 11.63 15.64
CA ARG A 73 -2.17 11.18 16.27
C ARG A 73 -2.21 11.12 17.80
N GLN A 74 -2.88 12.09 18.44
CA GLN A 74 -2.98 12.19 19.90
C GLN A 74 -3.98 11.22 20.53
N ARG A 75 -4.85 10.60 19.70
CA ARG A 75 -5.91 9.68 20.14
C ARG A 75 -5.60 8.22 19.87
N ARG A 76 -4.58 7.95 19.06
CA ARG A 76 -4.24 6.60 18.62
C ARG A 76 -3.67 5.75 19.75
N PRO A 77 -3.88 4.41 19.69
CA PRO A 77 -3.16 3.51 20.58
C PRO A 77 -1.65 3.72 20.49
N ALA A 78 -0.98 3.68 21.64
CA ALA A 78 0.48 3.75 21.68
C ALA A 78 1.12 2.60 20.91
N SER A 79 2.27 2.86 20.27
CA SER A 79 3.09 1.82 19.67
C SER A 79 3.58 0.82 20.72
N VAL A 80 3.69 -0.44 20.34
CA VAL A 80 4.21 -1.51 21.20
C VAL A 80 5.74 -1.55 21.26
N GLY A 81 6.42 -0.55 20.70
CA GLY A 81 7.86 -0.39 20.77
C GLY A 81 8.48 0.19 19.51
N LEU A 82 9.78 0.43 19.57
CA LEU A 82 10.54 1.00 18.46
C LEU A 82 10.50 0.14 17.18
N PRO A 83 10.65 -1.20 17.23
CA PRO A 83 10.55 -2.04 16.02
C PRO A 83 9.21 -1.89 15.30
N ALA A 84 8.09 -1.84 16.05
CA ALA A 84 6.77 -1.64 15.48
C ALA A 84 6.63 -0.26 14.82
N THR A 85 7.21 0.78 15.45
CA THR A 85 7.21 2.13 14.89
C THR A 85 8.01 2.21 13.58
N LEU A 86 9.21 1.63 13.55
CA LEU A 86 10.06 1.60 12.36
C LEU A 86 9.41 0.76 11.23
N GLY A 87 8.81 -0.38 11.57
CA GLY A 87 8.06 -1.20 10.62
C GLY A 87 6.91 -0.43 9.98
N HIS A 88 6.11 0.29 10.76
CA HIS A 88 5.03 1.13 10.23
C HIS A 88 5.57 2.28 9.37
N LEU A 89 6.66 2.95 9.78
CA LEU A 89 7.31 3.99 8.97
C LEU A 89 7.78 3.45 7.63
N GLY A 90 8.45 2.28 7.62
CA GLY A 90 8.88 1.60 6.41
C GLY A 90 7.71 1.26 5.48
N LEU A 91 6.61 0.73 6.04
CA LEU A 91 5.39 0.46 5.27
C LEU A 91 4.81 1.74 4.65
N TYR A 92 4.67 2.84 5.40
CA TYR A 92 4.19 4.11 4.85
C TYR A 92 5.12 4.64 3.76
N ALA A 93 6.43 4.62 3.99
CA ALA A 93 7.42 5.09 3.01
C ALA A 93 7.33 4.30 1.69
N LEU A 94 7.27 2.96 1.75
CA LEU A 94 7.17 2.12 0.57
C LEU A 94 5.80 2.21 -0.11
N LEU A 95 4.71 2.32 0.65
CA LEU A 95 3.36 2.51 0.08
C LEU A 95 3.22 3.83 -0.68
N ILE A 96 4.06 4.83 -0.39
CA ILE A 96 4.15 6.08 -1.14
C ILE A 96 5.15 5.95 -2.30
N ALA A 97 6.36 5.43 -2.02
CA ALA A 97 7.44 5.40 -2.99
C ALA A 97 7.15 4.47 -4.18
N VAL A 98 6.63 3.25 -3.92
CA VAL A 98 6.40 2.25 -4.98
C VAL A 98 5.42 2.74 -6.04
N PRO A 99 4.17 3.14 -5.70
CA PRO A 99 3.27 3.68 -6.72
C PRO A 99 3.71 5.05 -7.24
N GLY A 100 4.38 5.88 -6.43
CA GLY A 100 4.95 7.15 -6.87
C GLY A 100 5.97 6.98 -8.00
N LEU A 101 6.86 6.01 -7.89
CA LEU A 101 7.83 5.65 -8.95
C LEU A 101 7.14 5.12 -10.21
N ALA A 102 6.05 4.35 -10.05
CA ALA A 102 5.27 3.90 -11.20
C ALA A 102 4.59 5.06 -11.93
N LEU A 103 4.02 6.02 -11.19
CA LEU A 103 3.41 7.22 -11.77
C LEU A 103 4.46 8.13 -12.42
N LEU A 104 5.64 8.28 -11.81
CA LEU A 104 6.77 9.00 -12.39
C LEU A 104 7.18 8.38 -13.73
N ARG A 105 7.32 7.04 -13.77
CA ARG A 105 7.61 6.30 -14.99
C ARG A 105 6.50 6.46 -16.04
N GLN A 106 5.23 6.40 -15.63
CA GLN A 106 4.09 6.59 -16.52
C GLN A 106 4.13 7.98 -17.15
N TYR A 107 4.34 9.02 -16.36
CA TYR A 107 4.49 10.39 -16.85
C TYR A 107 5.67 10.51 -17.80
N GLY A 108 6.86 10.07 -17.41
CA GLY A 108 8.07 10.13 -18.21
C GLY A 108 7.97 9.37 -19.55
N SER A 109 7.05 8.39 -19.64
CA SER A 109 6.81 7.65 -20.90
C SER A 109 6.07 8.46 -21.99
N GLY A 110 5.56 9.65 -21.66
CA GLY A 110 4.75 10.49 -22.56
C GLY A 110 3.36 9.93 -22.85
N ARG A 111 2.98 8.78 -22.27
CA ARG A 111 1.69 8.14 -22.56
C ARG A 111 0.58 8.71 -21.68
N ALA A 112 -0.60 8.89 -22.24
CA ALA A 112 -1.80 9.23 -21.49
C ALA A 112 -2.08 8.19 -20.38
N PHE A 113 -2.67 8.65 -19.29
CA PHE A 113 -3.07 7.79 -18.18
C PHE A 113 -4.43 8.23 -17.64
N GLU A 114 -5.41 7.34 -17.81
CA GLU A 114 -6.82 7.58 -17.50
C GLU A 114 -7.39 6.46 -16.63
N PRO A 115 -6.90 6.32 -15.38
CA PRO A 115 -7.41 5.29 -14.48
C PRO A 115 -8.88 5.57 -14.16
N PHE A 116 -9.71 4.54 -14.26
CA PHE A 116 -11.16 4.63 -14.04
C PHE A 116 -11.89 5.67 -14.91
N GLY A 117 -11.36 6.00 -16.11
CA GLY A 117 -11.91 7.01 -17.00
C GLY A 117 -11.61 8.46 -16.58
N LEU A 118 -10.74 8.68 -15.59
CA LEU A 118 -10.32 10.02 -15.16
C LEU A 118 -9.05 10.42 -15.91
N PRO A 119 -9.05 11.50 -16.73
CA PRO A 119 -7.88 11.92 -17.49
C PRO A 119 -6.85 12.62 -16.60
N LEU A 120 -5.98 11.83 -15.97
CA LEU A 120 -4.95 12.35 -15.05
C LEU A 120 -3.69 12.83 -15.77
N MET A 121 -3.33 12.19 -16.88
CA MET A 121 -2.18 12.56 -17.70
C MET A 121 -2.62 12.53 -19.16
N ALA A 122 -2.58 13.69 -19.82
CA ALA A 122 -2.96 13.81 -21.23
C ALA A 122 -1.97 13.11 -22.17
N GLY A 123 -0.74 12.90 -21.72
CA GLY A 123 0.38 12.48 -22.56
C GLY A 123 1.07 13.68 -23.22
N PHE A 124 2.23 13.42 -23.82
CA PHE A 124 3.01 14.40 -24.57
C PHE A 124 3.95 13.69 -25.56
N ASP A 125 4.41 14.40 -26.59
CA ASP A 125 5.37 13.86 -27.55
C ASP A 125 6.75 13.75 -26.94
N GLY A 126 7.39 12.59 -27.14
CA GLY A 126 8.72 12.29 -26.62
C GLY A 126 8.69 11.50 -25.30
N LYS A 127 9.85 11.41 -24.66
CA LYS A 127 10.07 10.67 -23.42
C LYS A 127 11.06 11.40 -22.52
N THR A 128 10.89 11.21 -21.20
CA THR A 128 11.84 11.71 -20.20
C THR A 128 12.58 10.51 -19.57
N GLU A 129 13.72 10.18 -20.16
CA GLU A 129 14.44 8.91 -19.92
C GLU A 129 14.83 8.70 -18.45
N TRP A 130 15.23 9.73 -17.70
CA TRP A 130 15.59 9.56 -16.29
C TRP A 130 14.40 9.10 -15.41
N MET A 131 13.19 9.58 -15.71
CA MET A 131 11.97 9.16 -14.98
C MET A 131 11.63 7.70 -15.27
N ILE A 132 11.80 7.29 -16.53
CA ILE A 132 11.58 5.90 -16.96
C ILE A 132 12.62 4.99 -16.29
N SER A 133 13.89 5.35 -16.37
CA SER A 133 15.00 4.56 -15.84
C SER A 133 14.89 4.38 -14.32
N LEU A 134 14.57 5.45 -13.59
CA LEU A 134 14.40 5.39 -12.14
C LEU A 134 13.23 4.48 -11.75
N GLY A 135 12.09 4.62 -12.42
CA GLY A 135 10.92 3.76 -12.19
C GLY A 135 11.20 2.29 -12.53
N ASN A 136 11.88 2.01 -13.63
CA ASN A 136 12.27 0.64 -14.02
C ASN A 136 13.23 0.02 -13.02
N ALA A 137 14.23 0.78 -12.53
CA ALA A 137 15.24 0.28 -11.61
C ALA A 137 14.67 -0.04 -10.22
N LEU A 138 13.74 0.77 -9.70
CA LEU A 138 13.36 0.70 -8.28
C LEU A 138 11.97 0.12 -8.02
N HIS A 139 10.99 0.29 -8.94
CA HIS A 139 9.61 -0.08 -8.66
C HIS A 139 9.45 -1.55 -8.25
N SER A 140 10.04 -2.48 -8.99
CA SER A 140 9.91 -3.91 -8.70
C SER A 140 10.63 -4.31 -7.42
N TRP A 141 11.86 -3.85 -7.23
CA TRP A 141 12.64 -4.15 -6.02
C TRP A 141 11.97 -3.64 -4.75
N LEU A 142 11.55 -2.38 -4.75
CA LEU A 142 10.83 -1.80 -3.61
C LEU A 142 9.44 -2.44 -3.43
N GLY A 143 8.80 -2.87 -4.52
CA GLY A 143 7.55 -3.63 -4.47
C GLY A 143 7.70 -4.95 -3.72
N TRP A 144 8.72 -5.76 -4.04
CA TRP A 144 8.99 -7.01 -3.32
C TRP A 144 9.44 -6.76 -1.88
N THR A 145 10.19 -5.70 -1.61
CA THR A 145 10.52 -5.27 -0.25
C THR A 145 9.27 -4.90 0.54
N LEU A 146 8.33 -4.20 -0.09
CA LEU A 146 7.03 -3.88 0.52
C LEU A 146 6.25 -5.16 0.87
N LEU A 147 6.21 -6.15 -0.03
CA LEU A 147 5.57 -7.44 0.25
C LEU A 147 6.21 -8.12 1.47
N ALA A 148 7.54 -8.18 1.52
CA ALA A 148 8.26 -8.76 2.66
C ALA A 148 7.90 -8.06 3.99
N LEU A 149 7.82 -6.72 3.99
CA LEU A 149 7.40 -5.96 5.16
C LEU A 149 5.93 -6.18 5.53
N ILE A 150 5.03 -6.34 4.56
CA ILE A 150 3.61 -6.68 4.81
C ILE A 150 3.50 -8.05 5.47
N VAL A 151 4.22 -9.05 4.94
CA VAL A 151 4.25 -10.41 5.52
C VAL A 151 4.81 -10.37 6.93
N GLY A 152 5.92 -9.67 7.14
CA GLY A 152 6.51 -9.47 8.47
C GLY A 152 5.57 -8.76 9.45
N HIS A 153 4.85 -7.73 8.98
CA HIS A 153 3.85 -7.02 9.77
C HIS A 153 2.70 -7.94 10.22
N ALA A 154 2.16 -8.74 9.28
CA ALA A 154 1.10 -9.70 9.59
C ALA A 154 1.59 -10.80 10.54
N PHE A 155 2.79 -11.32 10.30
CA PHE A 155 3.43 -12.33 11.15
C PHE A 155 3.64 -11.81 12.57
N MET A 156 4.18 -10.59 12.73
CA MET A 156 4.37 -9.98 14.05
C MET A 156 3.06 -9.75 14.79
N ALA A 157 1.98 -9.36 14.10
CA ALA A 157 0.67 -9.23 14.72
C ALA A 157 0.14 -10.58 15.26
N LEU A 158 0.33 -11.67 14.51
CA LEU A 158 -0.01 -13.02 14.93
C LEU A 158 0.89 -13.52 16.06
N LEU A 159 2.19 -13.26 16.00
CA LEU A 159 3.14 -13.62 17.05
C LEU A 159 2.77 -12.95 18.37
N HIS A 160 2.45 -11.64 18.35
CA HIS A 160 2.00 -10.92 19.55
C HIS A 160 0.71 -11.48 20.15
N ARG A 161 -0.17 -12.03 19.33
CA ARG A 161 -1.40 -12.68 19.80
C ARG A 161 -1.16 -14.00 20.52
N HIS A 162 -0.18 -14.81 20.06
CA HIS A 162 0.04 -16.18 20.53
C HIS A 162 1.18 -16.31 21.53
N SER A 163 2.00 -15.28 21.73
CA SER A 163 3.16 -15.34 22.63
C SER A 163 2.84 -14.74 23.99
N ALA A 164 3.06 -15.51 25.05
CA ALA A 164 2.96 -15.03 26.43
C ALA A 164 3.92 -13.86 26.67
N GLY A 165 3.45 -12.83 27.38
CA GLY A 165 4.25 -11.64 27.69
C GLY A 165 4.19 -10.51 26.63
N HIS A 166 3.53 -10.73 25.50
CA HIS A 166 3.31 -9.69 24.48
C HIS A 166 1.88 -9.14 24.53
N THR A 167 1.76 -7.86 24.19
CA THR A 167 0.43 -7.22 24.07
C THR A 167 -0.26 -7.68 22.79
N ASP A 168 -1.44 -8.32 22.88
CA ASP A 168 -2.27 -8.62 21.71
C ASP A 168 -2.73 -7.32 21.03
N VAL A 169 -2.26 -7.08 19.81
CA VAL A 169 -2.54 -5.88 19.02
C VAL A 169 -3.70 -6.05 18.05
N LEU A 170 -4.10 -7.30 17.74
CA LEU A 170 -5.18 -7.60 16.80
C LEU A 170 -6.53 -6.99 17.19
N PRO A 171 -6.96 -7.04 18.48
CA PRO A 171 -8.23 -6.44 18.88
C PRO A 171 -8.29 -4.92 18.65
N ARG A 172 -7.15 -4.24 18.52
CA ARG A 172 -7.12 -2.80 18.21
C ARG A 172 -7.64 -2.50 16.80
N MET A 173 -7.49 -3.47 15.87
CA MET A 173 -7.90 -3.37 14.45
C MET A 173 -9.10 -4.23 14.09
N TRP A 174 -9.54 -5.12 14.98
CA TRP A 174 -10.69 -5.98 14.76
C TRP A 174 -11.92 -5.47 15.51
N SER A 175 -13.11 -5.60 14.92
CA SER A 175 -14.35 -5.32 15.64
C SER A 175 -14.79 -6.57 16.38
N LYS A 176 -14.99 -6.49 17.68
CA LYS A 176 -16.03 -7.27 18.35
C LYS A 176 -17.29 -6.43 18.41
#